data_c6711453ccc226cc56a9bb81616a9ec6
#
_entry.id   c6711453ccc226cc56a9bb81616a9ec6
#
_cell.length_a   1.000
_cell.length_b   1.000
_cell.length_c   1.000
_cell.angle_alpha   90.00
_cell.angle_beta   90.00
_cell.angle_gamma   90.00
#
_symmetry.space_group_name_H-M   'P 1'
#
loop_
_entity.id
_entity.type
_entity.pdbx_description
1 polymer ?
#
loop_
_entity_poly.entity_id
_entity_poly.type
_entity_poly.pdbx_seq_one_letter_code
_entity_poly.pdbx_strand_id
1 'polypeptide(L)'
;LRYLLLLIVVTIVGLAVAGIRWRYVSAVVYFVGVFALMNVVLIYVFAPQYGVSLFHHKTALLGSGPYALTLEQLVYESIVLMKYVFSLPLALIFLLTTNPSEFAAELNKIGVSYRIAYAVALTLRYIPDVQQEFVTISHAQQARGYDMSKKAPLVQRVRGAAGILMSLLFLSLARIDDISRSMDLRRFGKEKRRSWYYQQTFRRNDWVVLVGMVVLVLLEVVLIRVTDGRFW
;
A
#
# COMPACT_ATOMS: atom_id res chain seq x y z
N LEU A 1 4.59 18.45 -14.36
CA LEU A 1 5.80 18.52 -13.54
C LEU A 1 5.59 19.36 -12.27
N ARG A 2 5.11 20.62 -12.39
CA ARG A 2 4.90 21.54 -11.24
C ARG A 2 3.96 20.94 -10.17
N TYR A 3 2.88 20.29 -10.60
CA TYR A 3 1.94 19.63 -9.69
C TYR A 3 2.59 18.43 -8.95
N LEU A 4 3.40 17.63 -9.64
CA LEU A 4 4.12 16.51 -9.02
C LEU A 4 5.13 17.00 -7.97
N LEU A 5 5.83 18.11 -8.24
CA LEU A 5 6.72 18.72 -7.25
C LEU A 5 5.95 19.18 -6.00
N LEU A 6 4.77 19.76 -6.17
CA LEU A 6 3.90 20.13 -5.06
C LEU A 6 3.48 18.91 -4.24
N LEU A 7 3.10 17.79 -4.89
CA LEU A 7 2.76 16.54 -4.20
C LEU A 7 3.96 15.95 -3.43
N ILE A 8 5.16 16.04 -3.99
CA ILE A 8 6.40 15.61 -3.30
C ILE A 8 6.61 16.45 -2.04
N VAL A 9 6.45 17.79 -2.13
CA VAL A 9 6.58 18.68 -0.97
C VAL A 9 5.55 18.32 0.11
N VAL A 10 4.28 18.13 -0.27
CA VAL A 10 3.22 17.71 0.66
C VAL A 10 3.56 16.38 1.32
N THR A 11 4.12 15.43 0.57
CA THR A 11 4.52 14.13 1.10
C THR A 11 5.68 14.24 2.09
N ILE A 12 6.69 15.06 1.79
CA ILE A 12 7.82 15.32 2.70
C ILE A 12 7.34 15.96 4.00
N VAL A 13 6.47 16.96 3.90
CA VAL A 13 5.85 17.60 5.08
C VAL A 13 5.05 16.58 5.87
N GLY A 14 4.26 15.73 5.21
CA GLY A 14 3.51 14.65 5.84
C GLY A 14 4.40 13.67 6.61
N LEU A 15 5.53 13.25 6.02
CA LEU A 15 6.53 12.40 6.69
C LEU A 15 7.13 13.07 7.91
N ALA A 16 7.46 14.36 7.82
CA ALA A 16 8.03 15.12 8.93
C ALA A 16 7.04 15.25 10.09
N VAL A 17 5.77 15.53 9.80
CA VAL A 17 4.71 15.66 10.80
C VAL A 17 4.36 14.30 11.42
N ALA A 18 4.38 13.22 10.64
CA ALA A 18 4.09 11.86 11.11
C ALA A 18 5.15 11.30 12.08
N GLY A 19 6.34 11.92 12.17
CA GLY A 19 7.40 11.51 13.09
C GLY A 19 7.92 10.08 12.87
N ILE A 20 7.78 9.57 11.66
CA ILE A 20 8.17 8.20 11.31
C ILE A 20 9.69 8.08 11.32
N ARG A 21 10.21 7.06 12.00
CA ARG A 21 11.66 6.78 12.05
C ARG A 21 12.19 6.47 10.65
N TRP A 22 13.15 7.23 10.19
CA TRP A 22 13.77 7.11 8.86
C TRP A 22 14.20 5.68 8.50
N ARG A 23 14.57 4.88 9.50
CA ARG A 23 14.96 3.47 9.32
C ARG A 23 13.88 2.61 8.65
N TYR A 24 12.60 2.86 8.91
CA TYR A 24 11.50 2.12 8.28
C TYR A 24 11.23 2.61 6.87
N VAL A 25 11.38 3.90 6.65
CA VAL A 25 11.17 4.54 5.36
C VAL A 25 12.30 4.20 4.40
N SER A 26 13.56 4.24 4.85
CA SER A 26 14.73 4.03 4.01
C SER A 26 14.77 2.66 3.32
N ALA A 27 14.39 1.59 4.02
CA ALA A 27 14.37 0.25 3.45
C ALA A 27 13.37 0.14 2.28
N VAL A 28 12.20 0.74 2.45
CA VAL A 28 11.15 0.72 1.41
C VAL A 28 11.50 1.66 0.27
N VAL A 29 12.02 2.86 0.56
CA VAL A 29 12.49 3.81 -0.45
C VAL A 29 13.61 3.21 -1.29
N TYR A 30 14.55 2.48 -0.67
CA TYR A 30 15.59 1.76 -1.40
C TYR A 30 15.02 0.69 -2.33
N PHE A 31 14.16 -0.18 -1.82
CA PHE A 31 13.52 -1.24 -2.63
C PHE A 31 12.77 -0.67 -3.83
N VAL A 32 11.99 0.39 -3.59
CA VAL A 32 11.22 1.02 -4.67
C VAL A 32 12.10 1.85 -5.60
N GLY A 33 13.15 2.47 -5.07
CA GLY A 33 14.15 3.14 -5.91
C GLY A 33 14.78 2.17 -6.93
N VAL A 34 15.17 0.98 -6.49
CA VAL A 34 15.69 -0.07 -7.38
C VAL A 34 14.62 -0.50 -8.40
N PHE A 35 13.37 -0.72 -7.95
CA PHE A 35 12.28 -1.09 -8.84
C PHE A 35 11.95 0.02 -9.84
N ALA A 36 11.95 1.27 -9.41
CA ALA A 36 11.70 2.43 -10.27
C ALA A 36 12.81 2.59 -11.32
N LEU A 37 14.07 2.43 -10.94
CA LEU A 37 15.19 2.45 -11.88
C LEU A 37 15.09 1.29 -12.89
N MET A 38 14.78 0.09 -12.43
CA MET A 38 14.55 -1.05 -13.32
C MET A 38 13.41 -0.76 -14.31
N ASN A 39 12.33 -0.13 -13.83
CA ASN A 39 11.19 0.23 -14.69
C ASN A 39 11.58 1.25 -15.76
N VAL A 40 12.36 2.29 -15.40
CA VAL A 40 12.89 3.27 -16.37
C VAL A 40 13.73 2.58 -17.43
N VAL A 41 14.63 1.68 -17.05
CA VAL A 41 15.45 0.90 -18.00
C VAL A 41 14.57 0.05 -18.92
N LEU A 42 13.54 -0.61 -18.38
CA LEU A 42 12.60 -1.41 -19.16
C LEU A 42 11.81 -0.55 -20.16
N ILE A 43 11.33 0.62 -19.73
CA ILE A 43 10.63 1.56 -20.61
C ILE A 43 11.54 1.98 -21.75
N TYR A 44 12.80 2.33 -21.47
CA TYR A 44 13.76 2.72 -22.48
C TYR A 44 14.06 1.60 -23.48
N VAL A 45 14.18 0.35 -23.00
CA VAL A 45 14.47 -0.82 -23.86
C VAL A 45 13.27 -1.20 -24.73
N PHE A 46 12.07 -1.25 -24.19
CA PHE A 46 10.87 -1.75 -24.89
C PHE A 46 10.07 -0.66 -25.60
N ALA A 47 10.16 0.59 -25.14
CA ALA A 47 9.40 1.71 -25.69
C ALA A 47 10.23 3.01 -25.74
N PRO A 48 11.37 3.04 -26.43
CA PRO A 48 12.33 4.15 -26.42
C PRO A 48 11.78 5.47 -26.98
N GLN A 49 10.67 5.41 -27.75
CA GLN A 49 10.03 6.58 -28.33
C GLN A 49 8.66 6.89 -27.76
N TYR A 50 8.30 6.28 -26.64
CA TYR A 50 6.99 6.50 -26.04
C TYR A 50 6.77 7.96 -25.62
N GLY A 51 7.78 8.61 -25.07
CA GLY A 51 7.76 10.05 -24.78
C GLY A 51 7.49 10.89 -26.02
N VAL A 52 8.13 10.57 -27.16
CA VAL A 52 7.92 11.27 -28.43
C VAL A 52 6.48 11.10 -28.94
N SER A 53 5.91 9.91 -28.82
CA SER A 53 4.52 9.65 -29.23
C SER A 53 3.51 10.39 -28.37
N LEU A 54 3.82 10.59 -27.09
CA LEU A 54 2.95 11.29 -26.14
C LEU A 54 2.99 12.80 -26.34
N PHE A 55 4.19 13.34 -26.62
CA PHE A 55 4.39 14.79 -26.70
C PHE A 55 4.30 15.35 -28.12
N HIS A 56 4.23 14.51 -29.14
CA HIS A 56 4.16 14.86 -30.55
C HIS A 56 5.31 15.77 -31.07
N HIS A 57 6.38 15.89 -30.30
CA HIS A 57 7.62 16.58 -30.65
C HIS A 57 8.80 15.62 -30.51
N LYS A 58 9.82 15.78 -31.34
CA LYS A 58 11.04 14.99 -31.31
C LYS A 58 12.26 15.88 -31.27
N THR A 59 12.82 16.06 -30.07
CA THR A 59 14.08 16.76 -29.85
C THR A 59 15.15 15.74 -29.51
N ALA A 60 15.92 15.30 -30.50
CA ALA A 60 16.99 14.34 -30.27
C ALA A 60 18.17 15.03 -29.58
N LEU A 61 18.57 14.53 -28.41
CA LEU A 61 19.76 14.98 -27.69
C LEU A 61 21.00 14.21 -28.09
N LEU A 62 20.88 12.89 -28.30
CA LEU A 62 22.00 12.02 -28.67
C LEU A 62 21.50 10.88 -29.56
N GLY A 63 22.21 10.66 -30.67
CA GLY A 63 21.98 9.56 -31.59
C GLY A 63 20.89 9.83 -32.64
N SER A 64 20.94 9.04 -33.72
CA SER A 64 19.94 9.00 -34.78
C SER A 64 19.42 7.58 -34.87
N GLY A 65 18.11 7.38 -34.67
CA GLY A 65 17.48 6.06 -34.75
C GLY A 65 16.33 5.83 -33.76
N PRO A 66 15.82 4.60 -33.68
CA PRO A 66 14.72 4.28 -32.74
C PRO A 66 15.12 4.36 -31.26
N TYR A 67 16.39 4.21 -30.92
CA TYR A 67 16.95 4.34 -29.57
C TYR A 67 17.65 5.69 -29.33
N ALA A 68 17.36 6.72 -30.14
CA ALA A 68 17.88 8.05 -29.90
C ALA A 68 17.34 8.59 -28.55
N LEU A 69 18.24 9.14 -27.75
CA LEU A 69 17.89 9.76 -26.47
C LEU A 69 17.22 11.09 -26.77
N THR A 70 15.92 11.18 -26.52
CA THR A 70 15.10 12.36 -26.76
C THR A 70 14.76 13.05 -25.46
N LEU A 71 14.64 14.37 -25.48
CA LEU A 71 14.27 15.16 -24.32
C LEU A 71 12.88 14.76 -23.79
N GLU A 72 11.97 14.45 -24.69
CA GLU A 72 10.61 14.01 -24.39
C GLU A 72 10.60 12.69 -23.61
N GLN A 73 11.47 11.75 -23.99
CA GLN A 73 11.60 10.48 -23.27
C GLN A 73 12.15 10.69 -21.85
N LEU A 74 13.17 11.55 -21.69
CA LEU A 74 13.74 11.87 -20.37
C LEU A 74 12.71 12.59 -19.48
N VAL A 75 11.92 13.49 -20.04
CA VAL A 75 10.83 14.16 -19.28
C VAL A 75 9.79 13.13 -18.86
N TYR A 76 9.39 12.23 -19.74
CA TYR A 76 8.43 11.17 -19.41
C TYR A 76 8.98 10.25 -18.29
N GLU A 77 10.20 9.78 -18.39
CA GLU A 77 10.84 8.94 -17.38
C GLU A 77 11.00 9.66 -16.04
N SER A 78 11.33 10.95 -16.07
CA SER A 78 11.38 11.80 -14.86
C SER A 78 10.01 11.91 -14.19
N ILE A 79 8.93 12.06 -14.96
CA ILE A 79 7.56 12.06 -14.43
C ILE A 79 7.21 10.72 -13.79
N VAL A 80 7.59 9.60 -14.42
CA VAL A 80 7.36 8.26 -13.87
C VAL A 80 8.12 8.08 -12.54
N LEU A 81 9.39 8.47 -12.48
CA LEU A 81 10.18 8.43 -11.24
C LEU A 81 9.55 9.28 -10.13
N MET A 82 9.13 10.51 -10.45
CA MET A 82 8.46 11.39 -9.47
C MET A 82 7.18 10.77 -8.92
N LYS A 83 6.40 10.06 -9.74
CA LYS A 83 5.20 9.33 -9.26
C LYS A 83 5.55 8.29 -8.20
N TYR A 84 6.63 7.55 -8.35
CA TYR A 84 7.10 6.60 -7.33
C TYR A 84 7.59 7.31 -6.07
N VAL A 85 8.30 8.44 -6.23
CA VAL A 85 8.89 9.19 -5.11
C VAL A 85 7.83 9.76 -4.17
N PHE A 86 6.65 10.18 -4.64
CA PHE A 86 5.61 10.68 -3.75
C PHE A 86 4.59 9.63 -3.33
N SER A 87 4.20 8.72 -4.23
CA SER A 87 3.12 7.76 -3.98
C SER A 87 3.47 6.78 -2.85
N LEU A 88 4.70 6.32 -2.82
CA LEU A 88 5.13 5.28 -1.92
C LEU A 88 5.30 5.76 -0.47
N PRO A 89 5.97 6.88 -0.20
CA PRO A 89 6.01 7.42 1.16
C PRO A 89 4.61 7.77 1.69
N LEU A 90 3.70 8.21 0.82
CA LEU A 90 2.31 8.47 1.21
C LEU A 90 1.60 7.20 1.68
N ALA A 91 1.77 6.09 0.94
CA ALA A 91 1.25 4.78 1.35
C ALA A 91 1.86 4.31 2.67
N LEU A 92 3.16 4.55 2.88
CA LEU A 92 3.84 4.22 4.14
C LEU A 92 3.32 5.04 5.32
N ILE A 93 3.10 6.35 5.14
CA ILE A 93 2.49 7.19 6.17
C ILE A 93 1.18 6.54 6.59
N PHE A 94 0.29 6.25 5.64
CA PHE A 94 -1.00 5.62 5.92
C PHE A 94 -0.84 4.29 6.68
N LEU A 95 0.00 3.37 6.21
CA LEU A 95 0.18 2.05 6.83
C LEU A 95 0.77 2.11 8.24
N LEU A 96 1.68 3.06 8.51
CA LEU A 96 2.37 3.15 9.79
C LEU A 96 1.63 4.01 10.82
N THR A 97 0.78 4.94 10.38
CA THR A 97 0.05 5.83 11.27
C THR A 97 -1.39 5.39 11.54
N THR A 98 -1.99 4.61 10.63
CA THR A 98 -3.39 4.21 10.76
C THR A 98 -3.55 2.99 11.65
N ASN A 99 -4.29 3.13 12.73
CA ASN A 99 -4.65 2.02 13.58
C ASN A 99 -5.76 1.18 12.91
N PRO A 100 -5.58 -0.16 12.77
CA PRO A 100 -6.57 -1.03 12.13
C PRO A 100 -8.00 -0.91 12.69
N SER A 101 -8.12 -0.77 14.02
CA SER A 101 -9.42 -0.65 14.67
C SER A 101 -10.12 0.68 14.39
N GLU A 102 -9.35 1.77 14.27
CA GLU A 102 -9.85 3.09 13.90
C GLU A 102 -10.27 3.12 12.44
N PHE A 103 -9.46 2.54 11.55
CA PHE A 103 -9.77 2.40 10.13
C PHE A 103 -11.12 1.71 9.91
N ALA A 104 -11.37 0.60 10.62
CA ALA A 104 -12.65 -0.11 10.53
C ALA A 104 -13.84 0.71 11.06
N ALA A 105 -13.65 1.50 12.13
CA ALA A 105 -14.68 2.39 12.64
C ALA A 105 -15.04 3.50 11.63
N GLU A 106 -14.03 4.07 10.97
CA GLU A 106 -14.24 5.10 9.96
C GLU A 106 -14.90 4.55 8.69
N LEU A 107 -14.59 3.29 8.28
CA LEU A 107 -15.32 2.61 7.20
C LEU A 107 -16.84 2.58 7.47
N ASN A 108 -17.23 2.32 8.70
CA ASN A 108 -18.65 2.33 9.05
C ASN A 108 -19.27 3.74 8.98
N LYS A 109 -18.53 4.79 9.33
CA LYS A 109 -19.01 6.18 9.21
C LYS A 109 -19.28 6.60 7.76
N ILE A 110 -18.44 6.16 6.80
CA ILE A 110 -18.63 6.47 5.39
C ILE A 110 -19.70 5.62 4.69
N GLY A 111 -20.44 4.79 5.46
CA GLY A 111 -21.61 4.07 4.96
C GLY A 111 -21.42 2.56 4.74
N VAL A 112 -20.23 2.02 4.98
CA VAL A 112 -20.03 0.57 4.96
C VAL A 112 -20.82 -0.07 6.10
N SER A 113 -21.48 -1.20 5.83
CA SER A 113 -22.30 -1.87 6.84
C SER A 113 -21.46 -2.24 8.06
N TYR A 114 -22.07 -2.11 9.26
CA TYR A 114 -21.41 -2.45 10.52
C TYR A 114 -20.80 -3.86 10.52
N ARG A 115 -21.48 -4.83 9.92
CA ARG A 115 -21.00 -6.22 9.85
C ARG A 115 -19.69 -6.34 9.07
N ILE A 116 -19.59 -5.66 7.91
CA ILE A 116 -18.39 -5.66 7.06
C ILE A 116 -17.25 -4.91 7.77
N ALA A 117 -17.53 -3.72 8.30
CA ALA A 117 -16.52 -2.95 9.01
C ALA A 117 -15.96 -3.73 10.21
N TYR A 118 -16.82 -4.43 10.95
CA TYR A 118 -16.38 -5.28 12.06
C TYR A 118 -15.56 -6.49 11.58
N ALA A 119 -15.95 -7.11 10.48
CA ALA A 119 -15.16 -8.21 9.88
C ALA A 119 -13.76 -7.75 9.49
N VAL A 120 -13.63 -6.55 8.91
CA VAL A 120 -12.33 -5.93 8.61
C VAL A 120 -11.52 -5.71 9.90
N ALA A 121 -12.12 -5.13 10.95
CA ALA A 121 -11.45 -4.93 12.24
C ALA A 121 -10.93 -6.25 12.83
N LEU A 122 -11.78 -7.27 12.78
CA LEU A 122 -11.46 -8.60 13.30
C LEU A 122 -10.30 -9.22 12.52
N THR A 123 -10.36 -9.18 11.18
CA THR A 123 -9.30 -9.70 10.30
C THR A 123 -7.96 -9.03 10.59
N LEU A 124 -7.93 -7.70 10.62
CA LEU A 124 -6.69 -6.95 10.88
C LEU A 124 -6.12 -7.21 12.28
N ARG A 125 -6.98 -7.45 13.26
CA ARG A 125 -6.57 -7.80 14.62
C ARG A 125 -5.93 -9.19 14.68
N TYR A 126 -6.42 -10.16 13.90
CA TYR A 126 -5.93 -11.53 13.92
C TYR A 126 -4.66 -11.77 13.10
N ILE A 127 -4.24 -10.84 12.25
CA ILE A 127 -2.99 -10.97 11.49
C ILE A 127 -1.78 -11.27 12.40
N PRO A 128 -1.51 -10.51 13.48
CA PRO A 128 -0.40 -10.82 14.40
C PRO A 128 -0.54 -12.19 15.08
N ASP A 129 -1.74 -12.57 15.47
CA ASP A 129 -1.99 -13.85 16.13
C ASP A 129 -1.67 -15.02 15.18
N VAL A 130 -2.14 -14.96 13.95
CA VAL A 130 -1.84 -15.98 12.92
C VAL A 130 -0.35 -16.05 12.61
N GLN A 131 0.36 -14.92 12.61
CA GLN A 131 1.82 -14.89 12.46
C GLN A 131 2.52 -15.63 13.60
N GLN A 132 2.12 -15.41 14.84
CA GLN A 132 2.66 -16.12 16.00
C GLN A 132 2.37 -17.61 15.96
N GLU A 133 1.16 -17.99 15.58
CA GLU A 133 0.77 -19.39 15.40
C GLU A 133 1.60 -20.07 14.31
N PHE A 134 1.82 -19.39 13.18
CA PHE A 134 2.69 -19.90 12.13
C PHE A 134 4.09 -20.23 12.66
N VAL A 135 4.68 -19.32 13.42
CA VAL A 135 6.01 -19.55 14.03
C VAL A 135 5.98 -20.72 14.99
N THR A 136 4.97 -20.80 15.85
CA THR A 136 4.81 -21.89 16.83
C THR A 136 4.66 -23.26 16.16
N ILE A 137 3.78 -23.35 15.15
CA ILE A 137 3.57 -24.59 14.38
C ILE A 137 4.83 -24.95 13.60
N SER A 138 5.52 -23.95 13.03
CA SER A 138 6.78 -24.16 12.32
C SER A 138 7.84 -24.79 13.24
N HIS A 139 8.02 -24.26 14.46
CA HIS A 139 8.94 -24.83 15.44
C HIS A 139 8.53 -26.24 15.87
N ALA A 140 7.23 -26.49 16.08
CA ALA A 140 6.72 -27.81 16.40
C ALA A 140 6.97 -28.84 15.29
N GLN A 141 6.85 -28.45 14.02
CA GLN A 141 7.17 -29.30 12.88
C GLN A 141 8.67 -29.58 12.75
N GLN A 142 9.49 -28.56 12.99
CA GLN A 142 10.95 -28.74 13.03
C GLN A 142 11.38 -29.71 14.13
N ALA A 143 10.78 -29.65 15.32
CA ALA A 143 11.00 -30.58 16.40
C ALA A 143 10.59 -32.04 16.06
N ARG A 144 9.64 -32.21 15.12
CA ARG A 144 9.23 -33.53 14.59
C ARG A 144 10.12 -34.01 13.43
N GLY A 145 11.24 -33.30 13.13
CA GLY A 145 12.19 -33.70 12.11
C GLY A 145 11.92 -33.16 10.71
N TYR A 146 10.95 -32.24 10.54
CA TYR A 146 10.77 -31.56 9.26
C TYR A 146 11.82 -30.47 9.10
N ASP A 147 12.83 -30.73 8.24
CA ASP A 147 13.84 -29.74 7.93
C ASP A 147 13.30 -28.69 6.93
N MET A 148 13.13 -27.47 7.43
CA MET A 148 12.72 -26.30 6.63
C MET A 148 13.91 -25.39 6.27
N SER A 149 15.15 -25.85 6.52
CA SER A 149 16.36 -25.08 6.21
C SER A 149 16.53 -24.90 4.70
N LYS A 150 17.33 -23.91 4.31
CA LYS A 150 17.67 -23.68 2.90
C LYS A 150 18.44 -24.87 2.27
N LYS A 151 18.96 -25.79 3.08
CA LYS A 151 19.71 -26.99 2.65
C LYS A 151 18.79 -28.17 2.29
N ALA A 152 17.54 -28.18 2.79
CA ALA A 152 16.60 -29.23 2.50
C ALA A 152 16.11 -29.20 1.03
N PRO A 153 15.79 -30.34 0.43
CA PRO A 153 15.21 -30.43 -0.91
C PRO A 153 13.92 -29.61 -1.02
N LEU A 154 13.72 -28.94 -2.16
CA LEU A 154 12.54 -28.09 -2.38
C LEU A 154 11.22 -28.83 -2.11
N VAL A 155 11.12 -30.11 -2.51
CA VAL A 155 9.92 -30.94 -2.30
C VAL A 155 9.60 -31.10 -0.81
N GLN A 156 10.61 -31.36 0.03
CA GLN A 156 10.41 -31.47 1.49
C GLN A 156 9.99 -30.14 2.10
N ARG A 157 10.57 -29.02 1.65
CA ARG A 157 10.20 -27.68 2.12
C ARG A 157 8.76 -27.34 1.76
N VAL A 158 8.33 -27.62 0.52
CA VAL A 158 6.95 -27.38 0.08
C VAL A 158 5.97 -28.26 0.86
N ARG A 159 6.30 -29.54 1.07
CA ARG A 159 5.46 -30.47 1.85
C ARG A 159 5.36 -30.03 3.30
N GLY A 160 6.46 -29.59 3.90
CA GLY A 160 6.48 -29.06 5.27
C GLY A 160 5.63 -27.78 5.38
N ALA A 161 5.78 -26.84 4.44
CA ALA A 161 4.98 -25.62 4.38
C ALA A 161 3.47 -25.93 4.22
N ALA A 162 3.12 -26.89 3.36
CA ALA A 162 1.73 -27.33 3.20
C ALA A 162 1.16 -27.93 4.50
N GLY A 163 1.95 -28.71 5.23
CA GLY A 163 1.55 -29.24 6.55
C GLY A 163 1.29 -28.13 7.59
N ILE A 164 2.14 -27.10 7.61
CA ILE A 164 1.95 -25.94 8.50
C ILE A 164 0.67 -25.19 8.11
N LEU A 165 0.46 -24.89 6.82
CA LEU A 165 -0.72 -24.20 6.33
C LEU A 165 -2.01 -24.97 6.66
N MET A 166 -2.00 -26.31 6.49
CA MET A 166 -3.15 -27.14 6.88
C MET A 166 -3.44 -27.08 8.37
N SER A 167 -2.40 -27.17 9.21
CA SER A 167 -2.56 -27.04 10.66
C SER A 167 -3.13 -25.69 11.07
N LEU A 168 -2.63 -24.61 10.45
CA LEU A 168 -3.16 -23.24 10.65
C LEU A 168 -4.63 -23.13 10.22
N LEU A 169 -4.99 -23.74 9.10
CA LEU A 169 -6.35 -23.71 8.57
C LEU A 169 -7.32 -24.39 9.54
N PHE A 170 -7.00 -25.59 10.01
CA PHE A 170 -7.86 -26.28 10.98
C PHE A 170 -7.96 -25.54 12.31
N LEU A 171 -6.86 -24.99 12.80
CA LEU A 171 -6.87 -24.16 14.01
C LEU A 171 -7.73 -22.90 13.85
N SER A 172 -7.64 -22.25 12.70
CA SER A 172 -8.45 -21.09 12.37
C SER A 172 -9.93 -21.42 12.26
N LEU A 173 -10.29 -22.57 11.67
CA LEU A 173 -11.68 -23.01 11.58
C LEU A 173 -12.28 -23.26 12.98
N ALA A 174 -11.55 -23.96 13.86
CA ALA A 174 -11.99 -24.16 15.25
C ALA A 174 -12.20 -22.81 15.98
N ARG A 175 -11.30 -21.87 15.78
CA ARG A 175 -11.41 -20.51 16.35
C ARG A 175 -12.63 -19.75 15.83
N ILE A 176 -12.98 -19.90 14.54
CA ILE A 176 -14.17 -19.25 13.95
C ILE A 176 -15.43 -19.68 14.71
N ASP A 177 -15.56 -20.96 15.03
CA ASP A 177 -16.71 -21.47 15.76
C ASP A 177 -16.82 -20.86 17.18
N ASP A 178 -15.70 -20.75 17.90
CA ASP A 178 -15.66 -20.16 19.23
C ASP A 178 -15.97 -18.66 19.21
N ILE A 179 -15.42 -17.95 18.21
CA ILE A 179 -15.70 -16.52 18.00
C ILE A 179 -17.17 -16.32 17.66
N SER A 180 -17.74 -17.12 16.75
CA SER A 180 -19.12 -17.02 16.33
C SER A 180 -20.06 -17.24 17.52
N ARG A 181 -19.84 -18.27 18.33
CA ARG A 181 -20.63 -18.51 19.55
C ARG A 181 -20.54 -17.35 20.53
N SER A 182 -19.34 -16.81 20.75
CA SER A 182 -19.12 -15.66 21.63
C SER A 182 -19.82 -14.40 21.12
N MET A 183 -19.85 -14.20 19.81
CA MET A 183 -20.54 -13.08 19.15
C MET A 183 -22.06 -13.21 19.26
N ASP A 184 -22.60 -14.42 19.07
CA ASP A 184 -24.03 -14.69 19.20
C ASP A 184 -24.53 -14.44 20.64
N LEU A 185 -23.77 -14.88 21.64
CA LEU A 185 -24.06 -14.61 23.06
C LEU A 185 -24.07 -13.11 23.36
N ARG A 186 -23.24 -12.32 22.67
CA ARG A 186 -23.21 -10.84 22.78
C ARG A 186 -24.22 -10.14 21.87
N ARG A 187 -25.16 -10.88 21.28
CA ARG A 187 -26.19 -10.37 20.36
C ARG A 187 -25.60 -9.59 19.16
N PHE A 188 -24.50 -10.10 18.59
CA PHE A 188 -23.92 -9.48 17.41
C PHE A 188 -24.88 -9.57 16.22
N GLY A 189 -25.01 -8.49 15.44
CA GLY A 189 -25.87 -8.47 14.24
C GLY A 189 -27.35 -8.25 14.49
N LYS A 190 -27.83 -8.19 15.76
CA LYS A 190 -29.23 -7.90 16.10
C LYS A 190 -29.56 -6.41 15.91
N GLU A 191 -28.63 -5.54 16.28
CA GLU A 191 -28.77 -4.09 16.12
C GLU A 191 -28.19 -3.63 14.78
N LYS A 192 -28.88 -2.69 14.10
CA LYS A 192 -28.42 -2.12 12.81
C LYS A 192 -27.25 -1.15 12.99
N ARG A 193 -27.11 -0.53 14.15
CA ARG A 193 -26.06 0.43 14.49
C ARG A 193 -25.48 0.10 15.85
N ARG A 194 -24.17 0.17 15.98
CA ARG A 194 -23.45 0.04 17.25
C ARG A 194 -22.42 1.15 17.38
N SER A 195 -22.10 1.55 18.61
CA SER A 195 -21.00 2.46 18.92
C SER A 195 -19.65 1.73 18.79
N TRP A 196 -18.66 2.45 18.32
CA TRP A 196 -17.28 1.95 18.24
C TRP A 196 -16.47 2.50 19.40
N TYR A 197 -15.70 1.66 20.05
CA TYR A 197 -14.84 2.07 21.15
C TYR A 197 -13.71 3.01 20.70
N TYR A 198 -13.14 2.75 19.52
CA TYR A 198 -12.05 3.54 18.93
C TYR A 198 -12.55 4.59 17.92
N GLN A 199 -13.74 5.12 18.13
CA GLN A 199 -14.27 6.13 17.22
C GLN A 199 -13.53 7.45 17.40
N GLN A 200 -12.90 7.94 16.35
CA GLN A 200 -12.26 9.26 16.34
C GLN A 200 -13.31 10.36 16.12
N THR A 201 -13.16 11.48 16.84
CA THR A 201 -13.94 12.69 16.59
C THR A 201 -13.20 13.60 15.65
N PHE A 202 -13.88 14.16 14.67
CA PHE A 202 -13.31 15.12 13.74
C PHE A 202 -12.79 16.36 14.49
N ARG A 203 -11.50 16.65 14.32
CA ARG A 203 -10.83 17.83 14.89
C ARG A 203 -10.69 18.92 13.84
N ARG A 204 -10.38 20.15 14.26
CA ARG A 204 -10.15 21.28 13.32
C ARG A 204 -9.05 20.98 12.28
N ASN A 205 -7.99 20.27 12.70
CA ASN A 205 -6.91 19.89 11.81
C ASN A 205 -7.37 18.95 10.68
N ASP A 206 -8.32 18.06 10.96
CA ASP A 206 -8.85 17.13 9.97
C ASP A 206 -9.60 17.87 8.87
N TRP A 207 -10.33 18.94 9.24
CA TRP A 207 -10.98 19.84 8.28
C TRP A 207 -9.97 20.58 7.40
N VAL A 208 -8.86 21.06 7.97
CA VAL A 208 -7.79 21.72 7.21
C VAL A 208 -7.19 20.75 6.19
N VAL A 209 -6.89 19.51 6.60
CA VAL A 209 -6.37 18.48 5.70
C VAL A 209 -7.38 18.11 4.62
N LEU A 210 -8.66 17.95 4.98
CA LEU A 210 -9.72 17.62 4.04
C LEU A 210 -9.91 18.73 2.98
N VAL A 211 -9.99 20.00 3.43
CA VAL A 211 -10.09 21.15 2.52
C VAL A 211 -8.84 21.23 1.64
N GLY A 212 -7.64 21.04 2.21
CA GLY A 212 -6.40 21.00 1.44
C GLY A 212 -6.40 19.92 0.36
N MET A 213 -6.88 18.71 0.68
CA MET A 213 -7.01 17.62 -0.28
C MET A 213 -8.01 17.94 -1.39
N VAL A 214 -9.17 18.51 -1.06
CA VAL A 214 -10.17 18.95 -2.05
C VAL A 214 -9.59 20.04 -2.98
N VAL A 215 -8.87 21.01 -2.42
CA VAL A 215 -8.19 22.05 -3.20
C VAL A 215 -7.16 21.45 -4.15
N LEU A 216 -6.36 20.46 -3.70
CA LEU A 216 -5.39 19.79 -4.57
C LEU A 216 -6.07 19.05 -5.73
N VAL A 217 -7.18 18.34 -5.46
CA VAL A 217 -7.94 17.63 -6.50
C VAL A 217 -8.57 18.61 -7.49
N LEU A 218 -9.15 19.70 -7.00
CA LEU A 218 -9.72 20.75 -7.86
C LEU A 218 -8.63 21.41 -8.72
N LEU A 219 -7.48 21.68 -8.15
CA LEU A 219 -6.33 22.25 -8.86
C LEU A 219 -5.87 21.31 -9.97
N GLU A 220 -5.83 20.00 -9.71
CA GLU A 220 -5.51 19.00 -10.74
C GLU A 220 -6.53 19.00 -11.87
N VAL A 221 -7.83 18.98 -11.55
CA VAL A 221 -8.92 19.03 -12.55
C VAL A 221 -8.85 20.30 -13.40
N VAL A 222 -8.58 21.44 -12.76
CA VAL A 222 -8.41 22.72 -13.48
C VAL A 222 -7.19 22.69 -14.38
N LEU A 223 -6.05 22.18 -13.89
CA LEU A 223 -4.84 22.05 -14.70
C LEU A 223 -5.05 21.12 -15.91
N ILE A 224 -5.75 20.01 -15.75
CA ILE A 224 -6.09 19.10 -16.85
C ILE A 224 -6.94 19.84 -17.90
N ARG A 225 -7.90 20.64 -17.47
CA ARG A 225 -8.78 21.40 -18.37
C ARG A 225 -8.05 22.53 -19.11
N VAL A 226 -7.15 23.22 -18.42
CA VAL A 226 -6.39 24.37 -18.98
C VAL A 226 -5.27 23.90 -19.91
N THR A 227 -4.70 22.73 -19.67
CA THR A 227 -3.58 22.20 -20.46
C THR A 227 -4.00 21.14 -21.49
N ASP A 228 -5.30 20.97 -21.78
CA ASP A 228 -5.85 19.93 -22.68
C ASP A 228 -5.28 18.53 -22.39
N GLY A 229 -5.11 18.20 -21.12
CA GLY A 229 -4.54 16.91 -20.68
C GLY A 229 -3.04 16.78 -20.90
N ARG A 230 -2.34 17.82 -21.32
CA ARG A 230 -0.88 17.82 -21.42
C ARG A 230 -0.27 18.10 -20.07
N PHE A 231 0.17 17.06 -19.41
CA PHE A 231 0.83 17.14 -18.09
C PHE A 231 2.28 17.64 -18.21
N TRP A 232 2.45 18.94 -18.29
CA TRP A 232 3.78 19.59 -18.31
C TRP A 232 4.18 20.15 -16.96
#